data_254d0213affd0813cb883c9db6dd76db
#
_entry.id   254d0213affd0813cb883c9db6dd76db
#
_cell.length_a   1.000
_cell.length_b   1.000
_cell.length_c   1.000
_cell.angle_alpha   90.00
_cell.angle_beta   90.00
_cell.angle_gamma   90.00
#
_symmetry.space_group_name_H-M   'P 1'
#
loop_
_entity.id
_entity.type
_entity.pdbx_description
1 polymer ?
#
loop_
_entity_poly.entity_id
_entity_poly.type
_entity_poly.pdbx_seq_one_letter_code
_entity_poly.pdbx_strand_id
1 'polypeptide(L)'
;MSRKMSAYARQKLREQSKPGAVSEALMQKVCGLDFMLARSKPFRNNPIFNPDTTLLPIRLALQGFLDRTMESEEYKAFDTLVCAVGEAKIRYLDIAGPDCEPIKLLDKADDALKRAYERWKRSGEWGLDGPAIQALKDAIDLFEEVFLASSPNQMLVAENTYRQWVKMQRQGKLSGKIKGQVVNFT
;
A
#
# COMPACT_ATOMS: atom_id res chain seq x y z
N MET A 1 4.64 -19.91 -39.03
CA MET A 1 4.14 -21.26 -38.65
C MET A 1 3.73 -21.24 -37.18
N SER A 2 2.42 -21.19 -36.88
CA SER A 2 1.87 -21.17 -35.52
C SER A 2 1.87 -22.60 -34.96
N ARG A 3 2.67 -22.88 -33.93
CA ARG A 3 2.65 -24.16 -33.24
C ARG A 3 1.35 -24.31 -32.45
N LYS A 4 0.45 -25.20 -32.90
CA LYS A 4 -0.77 -25.56 -32.17
C LYS A 4 -0.36 -26.20 -30.82
N MET A 5 -0.79 -25.59 -29.72
CA MET A 5 -0.60 -26.17 -28.37
C MET A 5 -1.26 -27.54 -28.30
N SER A 6 -0.61 -28.54 -27.68
CA SER A 6 -1.12 -29.89 -27.49
C SER A 6 -2.38 -29.87 -26.58
N ALA A 7 -3.28 -30.86 -26.74
CA ALA A 7 -4.47 -31.02 -25.90
C ALA A 7 -4.12 -31.11 -24.41
N TYR A 8 -3.01 -31.76 -24.07
CA TYR A 8 -2.47 -31.86 -22.71
C TYR A 8 -2.09 -30.50 -22.10
N ALA A 9 -1.45 -29.63 -22.91
CA ALA A 9 -1.10 -28.27 -22.45
C ALA A 9 -2.34 -27.41 -22.19
N ARG A 10 -3.41 -27.57 -23.00
CA ARG A 10 -4.69 -26.88 -22.81
C ARG A 10 -5.46 -27.40 -21.56
N GLN A 11 -5.39 -28.69 -21.29
CA GLN A 11 -6.04 -29.29 -20.12
C GLN A 11 -5.32 -28.85 -18.84
N LYS A 12 -4.00 -28.86 -18.80
CA LYS A 12 -3.20 -28.38 -17.68
C LYS A 12 -3.39 -26.90 -17.38
N LEU A 13 -3.60 -26.07 -18.41
CA LEU A 13 -3.98 -24.67 -18.29
C LEU A 13 -5.38 -24.48 -17.66
N ARG A 14 -6.34 -25.35 -18.01
CA ARG A 14 -7.70 -25.30 -17.45
C ARG A 14 -7.75 -25.78 -15.99
N GLU A 15 -6.92 -26.75 -15.61
CA GLU A 15 -6.83 -27.26 -14.23
C GLU A 15 -6.13 -26.26 -13.29
N GLN A 16 -5.23 -25.40 -13.81
CA GLN A 16 -4.56 -24.34 -13.07
C GLN A 16 -5.36 -23.04 -12.99
N SER A 17 -6.40 -22.86 -13.81
CA SER A 17 -7.26 -21.68 -13.80
C SER A 17 -8.45 -21.82 -12.85
N LYS A 18 -8.20 -22.03 -11.55
CA LYS A 18 -9.19 -21.68 -10.54
C LYS A 18 -9.30 -20.15 -10.48
N PRO A 19 -10.52 -19.56 -10.48
CA PRO A 19 -10.69 -18.11 -10.40
C PRO A 19 -10.03 -17.61 -9.11
N GLY A 20 -9.02 -16.77 -9.23
CA GLY A 20 -8.37 -16.09 -8.10
C GLY A 20 -6.86 -16.31 -7.91
N ALA A 21 -6.24 -17.28 -8.59
CA ALA A 21 -4.81 -17.47 -8.48
C ALA A 21 -4.17 -17.77 -9.85
N VAL A 22 -4.04 -16.75 -10.68
CA VAL A 22 -3.05 -16.81 -11.75
C VAL A 22 -1.71 -16.78 -11.06
N SER A 23 -1.04 -17.93 -10.94
CA SER A 23 0.26 -18.00 -10.28
C SER A 23 1.25 -17.11 -11.03
N GLU A 24 2.16 -16.46 -10.29
CA GLU A 24 3.21 -15.61 -10.84
C GLU A 24 3.98 -16.32 -11.96
N ALA A 25 4.20 -17.63 -11.82
CA ALA A 25 4.83 -18.47 -12.83
C ALA A 25 4.01 -18.59 -14.13
N LEU A 26 2.67 -18.57 -14.05
CA LEU A 26 1.80 -18.59 -15.23
C LEU A 26 1.78 -17.23 -15.92
N MET A 27 1.75 -16.14 -15.15
CA MET A 27 1.87 -14.77 -15.67
C MET A 27 3.23 -14.55 -16.33
N GLN A 28 4.31 -15.06 -15.76
CA GLN A 28 5.64 -15.00 -16.38
C GLN A 28 5.70 -15.75 -17.71
N LYS A 29 5.01 -16.90 -17.85
CA LYS A 29 4.98 -17.67 -19.10
C LYS A 29 4.07 -17.08 -20.17
N VAL A 30 2.95 -16.44 -19.76
CA VAL A 30 1.95 -15.90 -20.69
C VAL A 30 2.31 -14.49 -21.15
N CYS A 31 2.82 -13.66 -20.25
CA CYS A 31 3.18 -12.26 -20.54
C CYS A 31 4.68 -12.04 -20.77
N GLY A 32 5.51 -13.07 -20.51
CA GLY A 32 6.92 -13.08 -20.82
C GLY A 32 7.70 -11.87 -20.29
N LEU A 33 8.65 -11.41 -21.09
CA LEU A 33 9.55 -10.30 -20.76
C LEU A 33 8.78 -8.98 -20.52
N ASP A 34 7.66 -8.76 -21.22
CA ASP A 34 6.86 -7.53 -21.09
C ASP A 34 6.25 -7.37 -19.70
N PHE A 35 5.80 -8.46 -19.07
CA PHE A 35 5.30 -8.41 -17.69
C PHE A 35 6.41 -8.11 -16.68
N MET A 36 7.58 -8.73 -16.86
CA MET A 36 8.73 -8.46 -15.99
C MET A 36 9.20 -7.00 -16.10
N LEU A 37 9.24 -6.48 -17.33
CA LEU A 37 9.57 -5.08 -17.59
C LEU A 37 8.51 -4.13 -17.01
N ALA A 38 7.22 -4.47 -17.13
CA ALA A 38 6.14 -3.67 -16.59
C ALA A 38 6.22 -3.55 -15.05
N ARG A 39 6.62 -4.62 -14.33
CA ARG A 39 6.82 -4.56 -12.87
C ARG A 39 7.92 -3.58 -12.43
N SER A 40 8.81 -3.22 -13.33
CA SER A 40 9.90 -2.26 -13.05
C SER A 40 9.59 -0.84 -13.51
N LYS A 41 8.49 -0.62 -14.25
CA LYS A 41 8.07 0.71 -14.71
C LYS A 41 7.19 1.40 -13.68
N PRO A 42 7.32 2.73 -13.49
CA PRO A 42 6.42 3.50 -12.64
C PRO A 42 4.96 3.32 -13.02
N PHE A 43 4.06 3.33 -12.03
CA PHE A 43 2.61 3.19 -12.26
C PHE A 43 2.04 4.23 -13.20
N ARG A 44 2.52 5.48 -13.13
CA ARG A 44 2.07 6.58 -14.01
C ARG A 44 2.11 6.24 -15.50
N ASN A 45 3.09 5.46 -15.93
CA ASN A 45 3.33 5.11 -17.33
C ASN A 45 3.31 3.59 -17.54
N ASN A 46 2.62 2.86 -16.68
CA ASN A 46 2.62 1.41 -16.75
C ASN A 46 1.50 0.92 -17.67
N PRO A 47 1.81 0.16 -18.72
CA PRO A 47 0.79 -0.29 -19.67
C PRO A 47 -0.08 -1.44 -19.16
N ILE A 48 0.34 -2.12 -18.10
CA ILE A 48 -0.31 -3.34 -17.60
C ILE A 48 -1.03 -3.10 -16.27
N PHE A 49 -0.41 -2.29 -15.38
CA PHE A 49 -0.92 -2.05 -14.03
C PHE A 49 -1.72 -0.75 -13.98
N ASN A 50 -3.01 -0.86 -13.70
CA ASN A 50 -3.87 0.31 -13.49
C ASN A 50 -3.71 0.82 -12.05
N PRO A 51 -3.22 2.06 -11.84
CA PRO A 51 -3.06 2.63 -10.50
C PRO A 51 -4.39 2.80 -9.76
N ASP A 52 -5.50 3.02 -10.44
CA ASP A 52 -6.81 3.24 -9.82
C ASP A 52 -7.28 2.04 -9.01
N THR A 53 -6.86 0.82 -9.33
CA THR A 53 -7.19 -0.38 -8.54
C THR A 53 -6.70 -0.28 -7.10
N THR A 54 -5.63 0.46 -6.84
CA THR A 54 -5.06 0.68 -5.50
C THR A 54 -5.49 2.03 -4.92
N LEU A 55 -5.50 3.10 -5.73
CA LEU A 55 -5.79 4.45 -5.25
C LEU A 55 -7.26 4.65 -4.90
N LEU A 56 -8.19 4.09 -5.67
CA LEU A 56 -9.62 4.25 -5.42
C LEU A 56 -10.04 3.71 -4.03
N PRO A 57 -9.66 2.51 -3.60
CA PRO A 57 -9.96 2.03 -2.24
C PRO A 57 -9.44 2.96 -1.14
N ILE A 58 -8.26 3.56 -1.31
CA ILE A 58 -7.66 4.47 -0.32
C ILE A 58 -8.44 5.79 -0.26
N ARG A 59 -8.80 6.35 -1.42
CA ARG A 59 -9.64 7.57 -1.49
C ARG A 59 -11.02 7.34 -0.87
N LEU A 60 -11.65 6.19 -1.15
CA LEU A 60 -12.92 5.81 -0.54
C LEU A 60 -12.80 5.60 0.97
N ALA A 61 -11.70 5.02 1.44
CA ALA A 61 -11.42 4.86 2.86
C ALA A 61 -11.30 6.23 3.55
N LEU A 62 -10.56 7.18 2.94
CA LEU A 62 -10.45 8.54 3.46
C LEU A 62 -11.83 9.22 3.52
N GLN A 63 -12.58 9.18 2.42
CA GLN A 63 -13.90 9.82 2.35
C GLN A 63 -14.88 9.21 3.36
N GLY A 64 -14.99 7.87 3.38
CA GLY A 64 -15.88 7.17 4.31
C GLY A 64 -15.52 7.42 5.77
N PHE A 65 -14.23 7.48 6.10
CA PHE A 65 -13.75 7.79 7.44
C PHE A 65 -14.08 9.24 7.85
N LEU A 66 -13.99 10.19 6.91
CA LEU A 66 -14.32 11.61 7.16
C LEU A 66 -15.82 11.84 7.30
N ASP A 67 -16.63 11.17 6.46
CA ASP A 67 -18.07 11.35 6.42
C ASP A 67 -18.83 10.56 7.51
N ARG A 68 -18.12 9.68 8.23
CA ARG A 68 -18.69 8.77 9.23
C ARG A 68 -19.85 7.93 8.65
N THR A 69 -19.77 7.58 7.36
CA THR A 69 -20.83 6.86 6.64
C THR A 69 -20.66 5.34 6.66
N MET A 70 -19.57 4.83 7.24
CA MET A 70 -19.17 3.43 7.16
C MET A 70 -19.16 2.74 8.52
N GLU A 71 -20.30 2.70 9.22
CA GLU A 71 -20.38 2.19 10.60
C GLU A 71 -19.74 0.80 10.82
N SER A 72 -19.98 -0.17 9.94
CA SER A 72 -19.36 -1.50 10.04
C SER A 72 -17.99 -1.62 9.36
N GLU A 73 -17.62 -0.68 8.52
CA GLU A 73 -16.39 -0.69 7.70
C GLU A 73 -15.34 0.33 8.17
N GLU A 74 -15.64 1.12 9.20
CA GLU A 74 -14.75 2.18 9.72
C GLU A 74 -13.38 1.64 10.13
N TYR A 75 -13.32 0.46 10.75
CA TYR A 75 -12.05 -0.15 11.12
C TYR A 75 -11.21 -0.53 9.90
N LYS A 76 -11.84 -1.03 8.83
CA LYS A 76 -11.15 -1.36 7.58
C LYS A 76 -10.64 -0.10 6.88
N ALA A 77 -11.45 0.96 6.87
CA ALA A 77 -11.04 2.25 6.34
C ALA A 77 -9.84 2.81 7.11
N PHE A 78 -9.89 2.75 8.45
CA PHE A 78 -8.79 3.15 9.31
C PHE A 78 -7.52 2.35 9.01
N ASP A 79 -7.59 1.01 8.94
CA ASP A 79 -6.44 0.15 8.66
C ASP A 79 -5.84 0.45 7.27
N THR A 80 -6.69 0.69 6.27
CA THR A 80 -6.27 1.09 4.91
C THR A 80 -5.47 2.40 4.94
N LEU A 81 -5.93 3.41 5.69
CA LEU A 81 -5.23 4.69 5.82
C LEU A 81 -3.90 4.54 6.57
N VAL A 82 -3.88 3.74 7.64
CA VAL A 82 -2.65 3.44 8.39
C VAL A 82 -1.61 2.76 7.49
N CYS A 83 -2.03 1.80 6.66
CA CYS A 83 -1.15 1.13 5.72
C CYS A 83 -0.61 2.11 4.67
N ALA A 84 -1.47 2.93 4.05
CA ALA A 84 -1.06 3.90 3.03
C ALA A 84 -0.03 4.91 3.58
N VAL A 85 -0.27 5.47 4.76
CA VAL A 85 0.67 6.38 5.43
C VAL A 85 2.00 5.69 5.73
N GLY A 86 1.96 4.45 6.22
CA GLY A 86 3.15 3.66 6.54
C GLY A 86 3.99 3.32 5.31
N GLU A 87 3.37 2.89 4.22
CA GLU A 87 4.04 2.59 2.96
C GLU A 87 4.65 3.84 2.32
N ALA A 88 3.93 4.98 2.33
CA ALA A 88 4.48 6.26 1.88
C ALA A 88 5.73 6.63 2.68
N LYS A 89 5.72 6.48 4.00
CA LYS A 89 6.89 6.75 4.85
C LYS A 89 8.08 5.90 4.45
N ILE A 90 7.91 4.60 4.24
CA ILE A 90 8.99 3.70 3.79
C ILE A 90 9.56 4.18 2.45
N ARG A 91 8.70 4.56 1.51
CA ARG A 91 9.16 5.04 0.20
C ARG A 91 9.90 6.37 0.28
N TYR A 92 9.41 7.34 1.05
CA TYR A 92 10.11 8.63 1.21
C TYR A 92 11.42 8.50 1.98
N LEU A 93 11.50 7.59 2.96
CA LEU A 93 12.77 7.26 3.63
C LEU A 93 13.81 6.72 2.65
N ASP A 94 13.40 5.87 1.70
CA ASP A 94 14.25 5.30 0.67
C ASP A 94 14.73 6.36 -0.36
N ILE A 95 13.86 7.30 -0.73
CA ILE A 95 14.12 8.28 -1.79
C ILE A 95 14.86 9.52 -1.27
N ALA A 96 14.45 10.05 -0.12
CA ALA A 96 14.83 11.39 0.35
C ALA A 96 15.40 11.41 1.78
N GLY A 97 15.36 10.28 2.49
CA GLY A 97 15.86 10.17 3.85
C GLY A 97 14.92 10.70 4.93
N PRO A 98 15.34 10.61 6.21
CA PRO A 98 14.44 10.80 7.36
C PRO A 98 14.06 12.26 7.64
N ASP A 99 14.84 13.22 7.20
CA ASP A 99 14.67 14.63 7.57
C ASP A 99 13.89 15.45 6.51
N CYS A 100 13.36 14.79 5.47
CA CYS A 100 12.63 15.47 4.40
C CYS A 100 11.24 15.94 4.87
N GLU A 101 10.70 16.98 4.22
CA GLU A 101 9.39 17.54 4.56
C GLU A 101 8.24 16.53 4.41
N PRO A 102 8.18 15.68 3.37
CA PRO A 102 7.18 14.62 3.31
C PRO A 102 7.12 13.73 4.54
N ILE A 103 8.27 13.35 5.12
CA ILE A 103 8.29 12.52 6.35
C ILE A 103 7.65 13.24 7.52
N LYS A 104 7.89 14.55 7.67
CA LYS A 104 7.27 15.34 8.75
C LYS A 104 5.74 15.45 8.59
N LEU A 105 5.24 15.56 7.35
CA LEU A 105 3.81 15.56 7.07
C LEU A 105 3.18 14.19 7.36
N LEU A 106 3.82 13.12 6.91
CA LEU A 106 3.39 11.75 7.19
C LEU A 106 3.42 11.42 8.70
N ASP A 107 4.37 11.97 9.46
CA ASP A 107 4.41 11.86 10.92
C ASP A 107 3.20 12.54 11.59
N LYS A 108 2.79 13.72 11.10
CA LYS A 108 1.58 14.39 11.59
C LYS A 108 0.31 13.55 11.35
N ALA A 109 0.22 12.92 10.16
CA ALA A 109 -0.90 12.03 9.83
C ALA A 109 -0.91 10.76 10.71
N ASP A 110 0.25 10.15 10.94
CA ASP A 110 0.40 9.00 11.83
C ASP A 110 -0.03 9.33 13.27
N ASP A 111 0.38 10.50 13.78
CA ASP A 111 -0.06 11.00 15.10
C ASP A 111 -1.57 11.31 15.14
N ALA A 112 -2.16 11.81 14.03
CA ALA A 112 -3.59 12.03 13.90
C ALA A 112 -4.38 10.71 13.94
N LEU A 113 -3.93 9.69 13.22
CA LEU A 113 -4.52 8.34 13.23
C LEU A 113 -4.42 7.70 14.62
N LYS A 114 -3.30 7.85 15.31
CA LYS A 114 -3.15 7.36 16.71
C LYS A 114 -4.15 8.02 17.66
N ARG A 115 -4.31 9.34 17.57
CA ARG A 115 -5.30 10.06 18.40
C ARG A 115 -6.73 9.62 18.09
N ALA A 116 -7.06 9.40 16.80
CA ALA A 116 -8.36 8.87 16.41
C ALA A 116 -8.63 7.49 16.99
N TYR A 117 -7.64 6.59 16.93
CA TYR A 117 -7.73 5.25 17.51
C TYR A 117 -7.89 5.26 19.04
N GLU A 118 -7.13 6.11 19.75
CA GLU A 118 -7.26 6.24 21.20
C GLU A 118 -8.62 6.85 21.61
N ARG A 119 -9.19 7.73 20.79
CA ARG A 119 -10.56 8.23 20.98
C ARG A 119 -11.56 7.10 20.81
N TRP A 120 -11.47 6.36 19.72
CA TRP A 120 -12.35 5.22 19.46
C TRP A 120 -12.32 4.20 20.60
N LYS A 121 -11.15 3.85 21.11
CA LYS A 121 -11.02 2.95 22.27
C LYS A 121 -11.75 3.45 23.52
N ARG A 122 -11.82 4.76 23.74
CA ARG A 122 -12.42 5.34 24.92
C ARG A 122 -13.93 5.57 24.80
N SER A 123 -14.39 5.97 23.62
CA SER A 123 -15.77 6.41 23.39
C SER A 123 -16.57 5.51 22.44
N GLY A 124 -15.91 4.59 21.73
CA GLY A 124 -16.52 3.84 20.64
C GLY A 124 -16.74 4.64 19.37
N GLU A 125 -16.34 5.92 19.35
CA GLU A 125 -16.54 6.82 18.22
C GLU A 125 -15.22 7.23 17.57
N TRP A 126 -15.17 7.14 16.26
CA TRP A 126 -14.07 7.73 15.46
C TRP A 126 -14.25 9.25 15.39
N GLY A 127 -13.17 9.97 15.55
CA GLY A 127 -13.22 11.43 15.44
C GLY A 127 -11.86 12.03 15.15
N LEU A 128 -11.87 12.94 14.19
CA LEU A 128 -10.73 13.78 13.81
C LEU A 128 -11.09 15.25 14.03
N ASP A 129 -10.10 16.02 14.44
CA ASP A 129 -10.19 17.49 14.43
C ASP A 129 -9.78 18.05 13.05
N GLY A 130 -10.03 19.32 12.80
CA GLY A 130 -9.71 19.95 11.52
C GLY A 130 -8.24 19.80 11.10
N PRO A 131 -7.27 20.05 11.98
CA PRO A 131 -5.86 19.82 11.69
C PRO A 131 -5.52 18.36 11.36
N ALA A 132 -6.14 17.37 12.02
CA ALA A 132 -5.96 15.96 11.75
C ALA A 132 -6.53 15.56 10.38
N ILE A 133 -7.70 16.12 10.02
CA ILE A 133 -8.30 15.93 8.70
C ILE A 133 -7.35 16.43 7.61
N GLN A 134 -6.80 17.63 7.78
CA GLN A 134 -5.87 18.20 6.80
C GLN A 134 -4.59 17.36 6.70
N ALA A 135 -4.02 16.95 7.83
CA ALA A 135 -2.82 16.10 7.84
C ALA A 135 -3.03 14.76 7.12
N LEU A 136 -4.23 14.16 7.24
CA LEU A 136 -4.55 12.94 6.50
C LEU A 136 -4.72 13.17 5.00
N LYS A 137 -5.37 14.27 4.60
CA LYS A 137 -5.47 14.64 3.17
C LYS A 137 -4.09 14.82 2.56
N ASP A 138 -3.25 15.64 3.18
CA ASP A 138 -1.87 15.87 2.73
C ASP A 138 -1.06 14.57 2.64
N ALA A 139 -1.24 13.65 3.58
CA ALA A 139 -0.57 12.36 3.58
C ALA A 139 -1.04 11.43 2.46
N ILE A 140 -2.33 11.44 2.12
CA ILE A 140 -2.85 10.64 1.00
C ILE A 140 -2.40 11.23 -0.34
N ASP A 141 -2.36 12.54 -0.48
CA ASP A 141 -1.78 13.20 -1.66
C ASP A 141 -0.30 12.81 -1.85
N LEU A 142 0.49 12.80 -0.78
CA LEU A 142 1.87 12.32 -0.79
C LEU A 142 1.97 10.82 -1.13
N PHE A 143 1.07 9.99 -0.60
CA PHE A 143 1.00 8.58 -0.96
C PHE A 143 0.74 8.41 -2.46
N GLU A 144 -0.25 9.12 -3.02
CA GLU A 144 -0.57 9.05 -4.45
C GLU A 144 0.61 9.48 -5.32
N GLU A 145 1.31 10.56 -4.94
CA GLU A 145 2.49 11.05 -5.65
C GLU A 145 3.58 9.98 -5.70
N VAL A 146 3.97 9.45 -4.55
CA VAL A 146 5.05 8.46 -4.46
C VAL A 146 4.64 7.12 -5.07
N PHE A 147 3.36 6.73 -4.96
CA PHE A 147 2.81 5.54 -5.58
C PHE A 147 2.90 5.63 -7.11
N LEU A 148 2.42 6.72 -7.71
CA LEU A 148 2.48 6.92 -9.16
C LEU A 148 3.91 7.01 -9.71
N ALA A 149 4.85 7.53 -8.92
CA ALA A 149 6.26 7.59 -9.26
C ALA A 149 7.00 6.26 -9.06
N SER A 150 6.44 5.35 -8.27
CA SER A 150 7.04 4.04 -7.96
C SER A 150 6.61 2.97 -8.97
N SER A 151 7.42 1.94 -9.10
CA SER A 151 7.04 0.70 -9.79
C SER A 151 6.30 -0.26 -8.86
N PRO A 152 5.55 -1.24 -9.40
CA PRO A 152 4.92 -2.29 -8.60
C PRO A 152 5.89 -3.02 -7.67
N ASN A 153 7.10 -3.30 -8.12
CA ASN A 153 8.13 -3.94 -7.28
C ASN A 153 8.54 -3.07 -6.10
N GLN A 154 8.72 -1.77 -6.31
CA GLN A 154 9.09 -0.83 -5.25
C GLN A 154 7.98 -0.69 -4.20
N MET A 155 6.72 -0.65 -4.63
CA MET A 155 5.58 -0.62 -3.69
C MET A 155 5.44 -1.92 -2.92
N LEU A 156 5.64 -3.08 -3.56
CA LEU A 156 5.65 -4.37 -2.87
C LEU A 156 6.74 -4.44 -1.79
N VAL A 157 7.94 -3.91 -2.06
CA VAL A 157 9.01 -3.81 -1.06
C VAL A 157 8.59 -2.91 0.10
N ALA A 158 7.99 -1.75 -0.18
CA ALA A 158 7.52 -0.83 0.85
C ALA A 158 6.46 -1.47 1.75
N GLU A 159 5.46 -2.12 1.15
CA GLU A 159 4.40 -2.86 1.86
C GLU A 159 4.99 -3.94 2.78
N ASN A 160 5.87 -4.79 2.25
CA ASN A 160 6.50 -5.86 3.02
C ASN A 160 7.35 -5.31 4.17
N THR A 161 8.12 -4.24 3.92
CA THR A 161 8.93 -3.57 4.94
C THR A 161 8.06 -2.99 6.04
N TYR A 162 6.96 -2.31 5.68
CA TYR A 162 6.02 -1.77 6.65
C TYR A 162 5.35 -2.87 7.49
N ARG A 163 4.87 -3.95 6.86
CA ARG A 163 4.26 -5.09 7.56
C ARG A 163 5.25 -5.75 8.55
N GLN A 164 6.50 -5.90 8.17
CA GLN A 164 7.53 -6.44 9.06
C GLN A 164 7.81 -5.48 10.21
N TRP A 165 7.89 -4.17 9.96
CA TRP A 165 8.06 -3.17 11.00
C TRP A 165 6.91 -3.23 12.02
N VAL A 166 5.65 -3.27 11.58
CA VAL A 166 4.46 -3.41 12.45
C VAL A 166 4.54 -4.69 13.29
N LYS A 167 4.95 -5.81 12.66
CA LYS A 167 5.14 -7.09 13.38
C LYS A 167 6.19 -6.98 14.47
N MET A 168 7.33 -6.37 14.20
CA MET A 168 8.43 -6.20 15.17
C MET A 168 8.02 -5.25 16.31
N GLN A 169 7.28 -4.20 16.00
CA GLN A 169 6.72 -3.29 17.00
C GLN A 169 5.75 -4.00 17.95
N ARG A 170 4.82 -4.82 17.39
CA ARG A 170 3.88 -5.63 18.20
C ARG A 170 4.60 -6.65 19.09
N GLN A 171 5.77 -7.12 18.70
CA GLN A 171 6.61 -8.03 19.48
C GLN A 171 7.50 -7.30 20.52
N GLY A 172 7.38 -5.97 20.64
CA GLY A 172 8.24 -5.17 21.54
C GLY A 172 9.72 -5.12 21.13
N LYS A 173 10.05 -5.57 19.92
CA LYS A 173 11.44 -5.57 19.39
C LYS A 173 11.86 -4.21 18.86
N LEU A 174 10.90 -3.34 18.57
CA LEU A 174 11.12 -1.95 18.16
C LEU A 174 10.26 -1.04 19.01
N SER A 175 10.89 -0.02 19.58
CA SER A 175 10.18 1.08 20.25
C SER A 175 10.28 2.33 19.41
N GLY A 176 9.13 2.98 19.13
CA GLY A 176 9.10 4.32 18.52
C GLY A 176 8.69 4.36 17.04
N LYS A 177 8.78 5.58 16.50
CA LYS A 177 8.50 5.90 15.08
C LYS A 177 9.55 5.25 14.19
N ILE A 178 9.19 4.98 12.93
CA ILE A 178 10.16 4.61 11.88
C ILE A 178 11.19 5.75 11.80
N LYS A 179 12.33 5.57 12.43
CA LYS A 179 13.46 6.48 12.32
C LYS A 179 14.43 5.85 11.34
N GLY A 180 14.58 6.46 10.16
CA GLY A 180 15.73 6.44 9.25
C GLY A 180 16.61 5.21 9.07
N GLN A 181 16.37 4.13 9.77
CA GLN A 181 17.04 2.87 9.52
C GLN A 181 16.20 2.07 8.52
N VAL A 182 16.58 2.15 7.26
CA VAL A 182 16.26 1.10 6.30
C VAL A 182 16.86 -0.18 6.89
N VAL A 183 16.01 -1.00 7.49
CA VAL A 183 16.45 -2.33 7.90
C VAL A 183 16.62 -3.12 6.62
N ASN A 184 17.84 -3.21 6.12
CA ASN A 184 18.19 -4.12 5.05
C ASN A 184 17.96 -5.52 5.55
N PHE A 185 16.83 -6.10 5.17
CA PHE A 185 16.57 -7.52 5.34
C PHE A 185 17.28 -8.25 4.19
N THR A 186 18.50 -8.73 4.45
CA THR A 186 19.15 -9.78 3.66
C THR A 186 18.50 -11.13 3.93
#